data_89fbed1cfd07b83d04c1eaeb59c76737
#
_entry.id   89fbed1cfd07b83d04c1eaeb59c76737
#
_cell.length_a   1.000
_cell.length_b   1.000
_cell.length_c   1.000
_cell.angle_alpha   90.00
_cell.angle_beta   90.00
_cell.angle_gamma   90.00
#
_symmetry.space_group_name_H-M   'P 1'
#
loop_
_entity.id
_entity.type
_entity.pdbx_description
1 polymer ?
#
loop_
_entity_poly.entity_id
_entity_poly.type
_entity_poly.pdbx_seq_one_letter_code
_entity_poly.pdbx_strand_id
1 'polypeptide(L)'
;MKLSIDKIDLQRGLARLQAIVEKRSSMPILANALLTATGKNESGRLELAATDLEVGIRGSQVAKVTKPGALTISARKLYDIVRELPDESIQLESTPNAYLELRCGRARFTLAGTSAEEYPTLPDFSPGRMVRLQAAVLSQMIEGTMYAASLDETRYNLNGVYFEVLPETARIRMVATDGHRLALVERIAGSDVAGLASGVIVPRKGLAELKRLVDEVDADEVEIGFEGNSSLVRSGDVTLVMRLIEGEFPNYQQVIPKQCDQHLVLTADVLLRALRRVALLSAEHSRAVKVELSEGKLVLSSRTPDLGEAQEELDVDYAGVSISIGFNARYLLDCLGALGAKEVRLGFRDGGTAVEIRPTDDLASVAVVMPMRL
;
A
#
# COMPACT_ATOMS: atom_id res chain seq x y z
N MET A 1 12.42 -22.85 24.37
CA MET A 1 13.09 -21.65 23.85
C MET A 1 13.72 -20.87 24.99
N LYS A 2 14.99 -20.40 24.85
CA LYS A 2 15.61 -19.47 25.79
C LYS A 2 16.62 -18.61 25.06
N LEU A 3 16.50 -17.27 25.17
CA LEU A 3 17.34 -16.32 24.46
C LEU A 3 17.43 -14.96 25.19
N SER A 4 18.39 -14.15 24.75
CA SER A 4 18.50 -12.73 25.12
C SER A 4 18.57 -11.91 23.83
N ILE A 5 17.87 -10.78 23.80
CA ILE A 5 17.74 -9.87 22.65
C ILE A 5 17.69 -8.42 23.14
N ASP A 6 18.21 -7.50 22.35
CA ASP A 6 18.10 -6.07 22.66
C ASP A 6 16.66 -5.58 22.51
N LYS A 7 16.22 -4.71 23.43
CA LYS A 7 14.85 -4.17 23.43
C LYS A 7 14.49 -3.51 22.11
N ILE A 8 15.40 -2.71 21.55
CA ILE A 8 15.17 -1.95 20.30
C ILE A 8 14.87 -2.91 19.14
N ASP A 9 15.65 -4.00 19.02
CA ASP A 9 15.48 -4.99 17.95
C ASP A 9 14.18 -5.77 18.10
N LEU A 10 13.86 -6.21 19.33
CA LEU A 10 12.60 -6.88 19.61
C LEU A 10 11.39 -5.96 19.36
N GLN A 11 11.46 -4.72 19.81
CA GLN A 11 10.40 -3.72 19.61
C GLN A 11 10.16 -3.43 18.13
N ARG A 12 11.23 -3.24 17.34
CA ARG A 12 11.16 -3.04 15.89
C ARG A 12 10.51 -4.23 15.19
N GLY A 13 10.96 -5.45 15.51
CA GLY A 13 10.36 -6.66 14.96
C GLY A 13 8.87 -6.80 15.28
N LEU A 14 8.48 -6.57 16.54
CA LEU A 14 7.08 -6.64 16.97
C LEU A 14 6.22 -5.51 16.38
N ALA A 15 6.76 -4.30 16.20
CA ALA A 15 6.04 -3.18 15.58
C ALA A 15 5.56 -3.52 14.17
N ARG A 16 6.40 -4.21 13.38
CA ARG A 16 6.07 -4.65 12.02
C ARG A 16 4.89 -5.61 11.97
N LEU A 17 4.70 -6.40 13.02
CA LEU A 17 3.60 -7.37 13.08
C LEU A 17 2.23 -6.72 13.38
N GLN A 18 2.22 -5.52 14.01
CA GLN A 18 0.98 -4.93 14.54
C GLN A 18 -0.07 -4.62 13.48
N ALA A 19 0.34 -4.35 12.25
CA ALA A 19 -0.57 -4.04 11.14
C ALA A 19 -1.18 -5.31 10.51
N ILE A 20 -0.50 -6.44 10.63
CA ILE A 20 -0.97 -7.75 10.13
C ILE A 20 -1.94 -8.40 11.12
N VAL A 21 -1.63 -8.30 12.41
CA VAL A 21 -2.40 -8.96 13.46
C VAL A 21 -3.79 -8.36 13.61
N GLU A 22 -4.82 -9.16 13.41
CA GLU A 22 -6.20 -8.73 13.56
C GLU A 22 -6.60 -8.50 15.01
N LYS A 23 -7.34 -7.41 15.27
CA LYS A 23 -7.88 -7.09 16.61
C LYS A 23 -8.99 -8.05 17.02
N ARG A 24 -9.74 -8.58 16.05
CA ARG A 24 -10.85 -9.52 16.23
C ARG A 24 -10.82 -10.49 15.05
N SER A 25 -10.39 -11.71 15.29
CA SER A 25 -10.40 -12.79 14.30
C SER A 25 -11.32 -13.91 14.77
N SER A 26 -11.96 -14.61 13.85
CA SER A 26 -12.64 -15.88 14.11
C SER A 26 -11.66 -16.98 14.53
N MET A 27 -10.38 -16.83 14.21
CA MET A 27 -9.29 -17.72 14.60
C MET A 27 -8.36 -17.02 15.61
N PRO A 28 -8.48 -17.28 16.92
CA PRO A 28 -7.72 -16.57 17.96
C PRO A 28 -6.19 -16.64 17.79
N ILE A 29 -5.67 -17.69 17.17
CA ILE A 29 -4.23 -17.87 16.96
C ILE A 29 -3.65 -16.79 16.01
N LEU A 30 -4.45 -16.18 15.12
CA LEU A 30 -4.03 -15.10 14.22
C LEU A 30 -3.81 -13.77 14.96
N ALA A 31 -4.24 -13.66 16.23
CA ALA A 31 -3.89 -12.55 17.10
C ALA A 31 -2.49 -12.70 17.73
N ASN A 32 -1.84 -13.84 17.53
CA ASN A 32 -0.53 -14.13 18.05
C ASN A 32 0.58 -13.81 17.03
N ALA A 33 1.78 -13.59 17.55
CA ALA A 33 3.03 -13.68 16.81
C ALA A 33 3.66 -15.05 17.07
N LEU A 34 4.19 -15.66 16.02
CA LEU A 34 5.06 -16.82 16.13
C LEU A 34 6.48 -16.35 16.40
N LEU A 35 7.06 -16.80 17.48
CA LEU A 35 8.44 -16.57 17.88
C LEU A 35 9.22 -17.86 17.66
N THR A 36 10.26 -17.83 16.83
CA THR A 36 11.12 -19.00 16.54
C THR A 36 12.57 -18.64 16.80
N ALA A 37 13.17 -19.24 17.81
CA ALA A 37 14.59 -19.10 18.12
C ALA A 37 15.39 -20.21 17.47
N THR A 38 16.37 -19.84 16.64
CA THR A 38 17.26 -20.76 15.92
C THR A 38 18.73 -20.43 16.17
N GLY A 39 19.61 -21.36 15.82
CA GLY A 39 21.05 -21.18 16.04
C GLY A 39 21.44 -21.32 17.52
N LYS A 40 22.69 -20.97 17.84
CA LYS A 40 23.24 -21.01 19.20
C LYS A 40 24.20 -19.84 19.43
N ASN A 41 24.22 -19.33 20.65
CA ASN A 41 25.10 -18.22 21.08
C ASN A 41 25.00 -17.00 20.15
N GLU A 42 26.11 -16.44 19.73
CA GLU A 42 26.19 -15.21 18.91
C GLU A 42 25.67 -15.38 17.47
N SER A 43 25.57 -16.63 16.97
CA SER A 43 24.95 -16.93 15.67
C SER A 43 23.45 -17.18 15.77
N GLY A 44 22.85 -16.97 16.95
CA GLY A 44 21.42 -17.17 17.20
C GLY A 44 20.58 -16.06 16.59
N ARG A 45 19.36 -16.42 16.19
CA ARG A 45 18.36 -15.50 15.64
C ARG A 45 17.01 -15.77 16.26
N LEU A 46 16.25 -14.70 16.45
CA LEU A 46 14.83 -14.74 16.75
C LEU A 46 14.06 -14.33 15.52
N GLU A 47 13.34 -15.26 14.92
CA GLU A 47 12.36 -14.96 13.89
C GLU A 47 11.02 -14.63 14.52
N LEU A 48 10.39 -13.57 14.06
CA LEU A 48 9.06 -13.11 14.44
C LEU A 48 8.17 -13.17 13.20
N ALA A 49 7.05 -13.86 13.28
CA ALA A 49 6.10 -13.96 12.17
C ALA A 49 4.67 -13.68 12.62
N ALA A 50 3.88 -13.10 11.72
CA ALA A 50 2.44 -12.91 11.87
C ALA A 50 1.73 -13.07 10.53
N THR A 51 0.47 -13.52 10.56
CA THR A 51 -0.39 -13.62 9.38
C THR A 51 -1.86 -13.48 9.75
N ASP A 52 -2.65 -13.00 8.80
CA ASP A 52 -4.11 -13.03 8.80
C ASP A 52 -4.68 -13.96 7.71
N LEU A 53 -3.82 -14.82 7.12
CA LEU A 53 -4.05 -15.74 6.00
C LEU A 53 -4.09 -15.08 4.62
N GLU A 54 -4.23 -13.76 4.52
CA GLU A 54 -4.13 -13.00 3.26
C GLU A 54 -2.76 -12.37 3.12
N VAL A 55 -2.27 -11.80 4.21
CA VAL A 55 -0.95 -11.18 4.31
C VAL A 55 -0.19 -11.81 5.46
N GLY A 56 1.04 -12.18 5.23
CA GLY A 56 1.95 -12.68 6.25
C GLY A 56 3.26 -11.93 6.21
N ILE A 57 3.83 -11.67 7.37
CA ILE A 57 5.15 -11.06 7.51
C ILE A 57 6.02 -11.93 8.42
N ARG A 58 7.29 -12.08 8.07
CA ARG A 58 8.32 -12.65 8.94
C ARG A 58 9.57 -11.78 8.90
N GLY A 59 10.21 -11.62 10.04
CA GLY A 59 11.44 -10.85 10.16
C GLY A 59 12.37 -11.51 11.16
N SER A 60 13.67 -11.48 10.88
CA SER A 60 14.69 -12.13 11.69
C SER A 60 15.56 -11.08 12.38
N GLN A 61 15.76 -11.24 13.69
CA GLN A 61 16.56 -10.37 14.54
C GLN A 61 17.74 -11.15 15.13
N VAL A 62 18.87 -10.50 15.30
CA VAL A 62 20.02 -11.11 15.99
C VAL A 62 19.65 -11.30 17.47
N ALA A 63 19.89 -12.49 17.98
CA ALA A 63 19.61 -12.82 19.37
C ALA A 63 20.63 -13.86 19.91
N LYS A 64 20.97 -13.75 21.16
CA LYS A 64 21.81 -14.74 21.84
C LYS A 64 20.96 -15.92 22.30
N VAL A 65 20.93 -16.99 21.50
CA VAL A 65 20.09 -18.16 21.74
C VAL A 65 20.84 -19.19 22.58
N THR A 66 20.31 -19.49 23.78
CA THR A 66 20.82 -20.54 24.65
C THR A 66 20.11 -21.88 24.42
N LYS A 67 18.80 -21.83 24.12
CA LYS A 67 17.96 -23.00 23.82
C LYS A 67 17.04 -22.68 22.64
N PRO A 68 17.18 -23.34 21.48
CA PRO A 68 16.25 -23.21 20.38
C PRO A 68 14.83 -23.65 20.74
N GLY A 69 13.85 -23.22 19.96
CA GLY A 69 12.46 -23.60 20.12
C GLY A 69 11.51 -22.51 19.60
N ALA A 70 10.23 -22.80 19.62
CA ALA A 70 9.20 -21.89 19.11
C ALA A 70 8.00 -21.82 20.07
N LEU A 71 7.27 -20.71 19.97
CA LEU A 71 6.08 -20.43 20.77
C LEU A 71 5.25 -19.36 20.07
N THR A 72 3.94 -19.39 20.19
CA THR A 72 3.08 -18.26 19.81
C THR A 72 2.61 -17.47 21.02
N ILE A 73 2.53 -16.16 20.88
CA ILE A 73 2.17 -15.24 21.94
C ILE A 73 1.35 -14.09 21.38
N SER A 74 0.42 -13.53 22.15
CA SER A 74 -0.31 -12.32 21.76
C SER A 74 0.65 -11.23 21.29
N ALA A 75 0.66 -10.92 19.98
CA ALA A 75 1.57 -9.97 19.37
C ALA A 75 1.42 -8.57 19.99
N ARG A 76 0.17 -8.15 20.18
CA ARG A 76 -0.15 -6.84 20.74
C ARG A 76 0.30 -6.71 22.19
N LYS A 77 -0.01 -7.70 23.02
CA LYS A 77 0.37 -7.67 24.44
C LYS A 77 1.88 -7.69 24.63
N LEU A 78 2.58 -8.50 23.84
CA LEU A 78 4.04 -8.53 23.87
C LEU A 78 4.63 -7.19 23.43
N TYR A 79 4.10 -6.60 22.35
CA TYR A 79 4.53 -5.28 21.87
C TYR A 79 4.29 -4.18 22.92
N ASP A 80 3.09 -4.13 23.51
CA ASP A 80 2.72 -3.14 24.53
C ASP A 80 3.68 -3.21 25.75
N ILE A 81 4.02 -4.43 26.19
CA ILE A 81 4.98 -4.64 27.29
C ILE A 81 6.37 -4.17 26.89
N VAL A 82 6.89 -4.64 25.75
CA VAL A 82 8.25 -4.34 25.30
C VAL A 82 8.46 -2.85 25.09
N ARG A 83 7.45 -2.14 24.61
CA ARG A 83 7.48 -0.68 24.41
C ARG A 83 7.72 0.08 25.73
N GLU A 84 7.14 -0.36 26.82
CA GLU A 84 7.24 0.31 28.14
C GLU A 84 8.50 -0.11 28.94
N LEU A 85 9.27 -1.10 28.47
CA LEU A 85 10.49 -1.53 29.15
C LEU A 85 11.66 -0.52 28.96
N PRO A 86 12.63 -0.47 29.88
CA PRO A 86 13.86 0.28 29.70
C PRO A 86 14.70 -0.27 28.53
N ASP A 87 15.61 0.55 27.98
CA ASP A 87 16.49 0.18 26.88
C ASP A 87 17.64 -0.73 27.36
N GLU A 88 17.27 -1.95 27.73
CA GLU A 88 18.17 -2.98 28.22
C GLU A 88 17.92 -4.29 27.45
N SER A 89 18.82 -5.26 27.64
CA SER A 89 18.64 -6.60 27.09
C SER A 89 17.46 -7.32 27.74
N ILE A 90 16.61 -7.91 26.89
CA ILE A 90 15.42 -8.69 27.29
C ILE A 90 15.74 -10.17 27.22
N GLN A 91 15.45 -10.88 28.30
CA GLN A 91 15.52 -12.34 28.36
C GLN A 91 14.14 -12.92 28.12
N LEU A 92 14.03 -13.87 27.20
CA LEU A 92 12.83 -14.61 26.87
C LEU A 92 13.04 -16.10 27.14
N GLU A 93 12.14 -16.72 27.88
CA GLU A 93 12.19 -18.16 28.16
C GLU A 93 10.78 -18.77 28.06
N SER A 94 10.61 -19.79 27.20
CA SER A 94 9.35 -20.55 27.14
C SER A 94 9.36 -21.72 28.13
N THR A 95 8.25 -21.86 28.83
CA THR A 95 8.02 -22.99 29.74
C THR A 95 7.35 -24.18 29.02
N PRO A 96 7.37 -25.39 29.60
CA PRO A 96 6.69 -26.56 29.01
C PRO A 96 5.18 -26.38 28.81
N ASN A 97 4.53 -25.49 29.60
CA ASN A 97 3.09 -25.23 29.53
C ASN A 97 2.74 -24.06 28.58
N ALA A 98 3.59 -23.78 27.59
CA ALA A 98 3.43 -22.73 26.61
C ALA A 98 3.31 -21.31 27.19
N TYR A 99 3.86 -21.02 28.38
CA TYR A 99 4.02 -19.64 28.86
C TYR A 99 5.35 -19.06 28.39
N LEU A 100 5.37 -17.75 28.14
CA LEU A 100 6.56 -16.96 27.92
C LEU A 100 6.91 -16.17 29.18
N GLU A 101 8.05 -16.44 29.78
CA GLU A 101 8.67 -15.59 30.78
C GLU A 101 9.53 -14.54 30.11
N LEU A 102 9.28 -13.26 30.40
CA LEU A 102 10.03 -12.12 29.94
C LEU A 102 10.66 -11.40 31.15
N ARG A 103 11.96 -11.11 31.06
CA ARG A 103 12.73 -10.40 32.10
C ARG A 103 13.53 -9.29 31.47
N CYS A 104 13.47 -8.10 32.06
CA CYS A 104 14.26 -6.92 31.69
C CYS A 104 14.57 -6.13 32.97
N GLY A 105 15.84 -6.07 33.36
CA GLY A 105 16.23 -5.49 34.64
C GLY A 105 15.50 -6.16 35.81
N ARG A 106 14.70 -5.36 36.54
CA ARG A 106 13.87 -5.83 37.66
C ARG A 106 12.45 -6.25 37.24
N ALA A 107 12.04 -5.93 36.03
CA ALA A 107 10.71 -6.25 35.52
C ALA A 107 10.61 -7.74 35.12
N ARG A 108 9.51 -8.39 35.47
CA ARG A 108 9.20 -9.77 35.12
C ARG A 108 7.75 -9.88 34.69
N PHE A 109 7.53 -10.56 33.57
CA PHE A 109 6.21 -10.85 33.03
C PHE A 109 6.09 -12.31 32.69
N THR A 110 4.91 -12.86 32.86
CA THR A 110 4.57 -14.22 32.42
C THR A 110 3.32 -14.11 31.56
N LEU A 111 3.45 -14.50 30.30
CA LEU A 111 2.40 -14.38 29.28
C LEU A 111 1.96 -15.79 28.87
N ALA A 112 0.65 -16.03 28.82
CA ALA A 112 0.11 -17.26 28.25
C ALA A 112 0.30 -17.25 26.73
N GLY A 113 0.84 -18.34 26.21
CA GLY A 113 1.03 -18.56 24.78
C GLY A 113 0.29 -19.82 24.32
N THR A 114 0.56 -20.24 23.09
CA THR A 114 0.04 -21.46 22.45
C THR A 114 1.16 -22.17 21.70
N SER A 115 0.99 -23.45 21.42
CA SER A 115 1.96 -24.22 20.65
C SER A 115 2.22 -23.59 19.28
N ALA A 116 3.48 -23.57 18.86
CA ALA A 116 3.86 -23.14 17.52
C ALA A 116 3.33 -24.04 16.40
N GLU A 117 3.03 -25.32 16.70
CA GLU A 117 2.51 -26.29 15.74
C GLU A 117 1.12 -25.96 15.21
N GLU A 118 0.36 -25.17 15.97
CA GLU A 118 -0.98 -24.71 15.58
C GLU A 118 -0.96 -23.48 14.67
N TYR A 119 0.21 -22.85 14.50
CA TYR A 119 0.34 -21.63 13.73
C TYR A 119 0.39 -21.88 12.23
N PRO A 120 -0.34 -21.10 11.38
CA PRO A 120 -0.32 -21.29 9.93
C PRO A 120 1.09 -21.17 9.34
N THR A 121 1.43 -22.04 8.41
CA THR A 121 2.70 -21.97 7.69
C THR A 121 2.66 -20.90 6.61
N LEU A 122 3.61 -19.97 6.64
CA LEU A 122 3.79 -19.00 5.56
C LEU A 122 4.45 -19.67 4.34
N PRO A 123 3.97 -19.41 3.11
CA PRO A 123 4.61 -19.89 1.89
C PRO A 123 6.07 -19.44 1.78
N ASP A 124 6.88 -20.23 1.14
CA ASP A 124 8.25 -19.87 0.79
C ASP A 124 8.52 -20.20 -0.68
N PHE A 125 9.23 -19.29 -1.37
CA PHE A 125 9.53 -19.40 -2.80
C PHE A 125 10.95 -19.87 -3.04
N SER A 126 11.13 -20.54 -4.18
CA SER A 126 12.45 -20.88 -4.68
C SER A 126 13.20 -19.60 -5.11
N PRO A 127 14.47 -19.42 -4.69
CA PRO A 127 15.23 -18.19 -4.97
C PRO A 127 15.32 -17.79 -6.44
N GLY A 128 15.28 -18.74 -7.37
CA GLY A 128 15.40 -18.48 -8.81
C GLY A 128 14.20 -17.79 -9.48
N ARG A 129 13.12 -17.50 -8.73
CA ARG A 129 11.91 -16.86 -9.25
C ARG A 129 11.69 -15.44 -8.70
N MET A 130 12.72 -14.84 -8.14
CA MET A 130 12.65 -13.48 -7.60
C MET A 130 13.38 -12.50 -8.53
N VAL A 131 12.85 -11.31 -8.70
CA VAL A 131 13.51 -10.19 -9.40
C VAL A 131 13.72 -9.02 -8.44
N ARG A 132 14.76 -8.23 -8.73
CA ARG A 132 15.11 -7.06 -7.91
C ARG A 132 14.49 -5.80 -8.50
N LEU A 133 13.87 -5.02 -7.64
CA LEU A 133 13.30 -3.71 -7.97
C LEU A 133 13.85 -2.68 -6.99
N GLN A 134 14.06 -1.47 -7.47
CA GLN A 134 14.40 -0.36 -6.59
C GLN A 134 13.24 -0.05 -5.64
N ALA A 135 13.50 -0.01 -4.34
CA ALA A 135 12.49 0.20 -3.31
C ALA A 135 11.73 1.52 -3.51
N ALA A 136 12.45 2.61 -3.81
CA ALA A 136 11.87 3.93 -4.07
C ALA A 136 10.94 3.92 -5.29
N VAL A 137 11.29 3.20 -6.36
CA VAL A 137 10.45 3.07 -7.56
C VAL A 137 9.16 2.32 -7.23
N LEU A 138 9.27 1.21 -6.51
CA LEU A 138 8.09 0.42 -6.10
C LEU A 138 7.18 1.21 -5.15
N SER A 139 7.75 1.94 -4.18
CA SER A 139 7.01 2.83 -3.28
C SER A 139 6.21 3.89 -4.05
N GLN A 140 6.83 4.58 -5.01
CA GLN A 140 6.17 5.57 -5.87
C GLN A 140 5.04 4.94 -6.71
N MET A 141 5.25 3.75 -7.26
CA MET A 141 4.24 3.06 -8.07
C MET A 141 3.03 2.67 -7.23
N ILE A 142 3.25 2.17 -6.00
CA ILE A 142 2.17 1.85 -5.07
C ILE A 142 1.39 3.12 -4.70
N GLU A 143 2.06 4.20 -4.35
CA GLU A 143 1.45 5.47 -3.98
C GLU A 143 0.65 6.07 -5.13
N GLY A 144 1.20 6.01 -6.34
CA GLY A 144 0.58 6.52 -7.56
C GLY A 144 -0.63 5.72 -8.06
N THR A 145 -0.88 4.51 -7.52
CA THR A 145 -1.97 3.65 -8.01
C THR A 145 -2.97 3.21 -6.95
N MET A 146 -2.52 2.84 -5.76
CA MET A 146 -3.34 2.19 -4.73
C MET A 146 -4.58 3.01 -4.31
N TYR A 147 -4.55 4.34 -4.42
CA TYR A 147 -5.69 5.20 -4.10
C TYR A 147 -6.91 4.96 -4.99
N ALA A 148 -6.70 4.46 -6.21
CA ALA A 148 -7.76 4.19 -7.17
C ALA A 148 -8.37 2.79 -7.04
N ALA A 149 -7.79 1.90 -6.21
CA ALA A 149 -8.36 0.59 -5.96
C ALA A 149 -9.71 0.69 -5.23
N SER A 150 -10.64 -0.19 -5.57
CA SER A 150 -11.97 -0.24 -4.97
C SER A 150 -11.91 -0.59 -3.48
N LEU A 151 -12.90 -0.06 -2.73
CA LEU A 151 -13.19 -0.44 -1.34
C LEU A 151 -14.46 -1.31 -1.24
N ASP A 152 -15.12 -1.54 -2.36
CA ASP A 152 -16.35 -2.34 -2.43
C ASP A 152 -15.98 -3.82 -2.50
N GLU A 153 -16.21 -4.55 -1.41
CA GLU A 153 -15.89 -5.98 -1.27
C GLU A 153 -16.66 -6.86 -2.27
N THR A 154 -17.74 -6.36 -2.86
CA THR A 154 -18.48 -7.09 -3.91
C THR A 154 -17.74 -7.12 -5.25
N ARG A 155 -16.81 -6.20 -5.45
CA ARG A 155 -15.94 -6.10 -6.62
C ARG A 155 -14.52 -6.53 -6.29
N TYR A 156 -14.39 -7.75 -5.75
CA TYR A 156 -13.13 -8.23 -5.20
C TYR A 156 -11.94 -8.11 -6.16
N ASN A 157 -12.13 -8.30 -7.47
CA ASN A 157 -11.09 -8.17 -8.49
C ASN A 157 -10.60 -6.72 -8.71
N LEU A 158 -11.29 -5.72 -8.15
CA LEU A 158 -10.88 -4.32 -8.13
C LEU A 158 -10.30 -3.87 -6.78
N ASN A 159 -10.29 -4.75 -5.76
CA ASN A 159 -9.79 -4.42 -4.41
C ASN A 159 -8.26 -4.52 -4.30
N GLY A 160 -7.59 -4.51 -5.43
CA GLY A 160 -6.13 -4.58 -5.55
C GLY A 160 -5.62 -3.75 -6.69
N VAL A 161 -4.33 -3.86 -6.91
CA VAL A 161 -3.61 -3.23 -8.01
C VAL A 161 -3.15 -4.32 -8.96
N TYR A 162 -3.46 -4.16 -10.22
CA TYR A 162 -3.01 -5.02 -11.30
C TYR A 162 -1.54 -4.75 -11.59
N PHE A 163 -0.73 -5.79 -11.51
CA PHE A 163 0.70 -5.74 -11.78
C PHE A 163 0.99 -6.42 -13.11
N GLU A 164 1.52 -5.67 -14.05
CA GLU A 164 1.83 -6.12 -15.40
C GLU A 164 3.32 -5.95 -15.68
N VAL A 165 3.91 -6.98 -16.28
CA VAL A 165 5.30 -6.97 -16.73
C VAL A 165 5.31 -6.77 -18.24
N LEU A 166 6.16 -5.86 -18.71
CA LEU A 166 6.39 -5.56 -20.12
C LEU A 166 7.82 -5.94 -20.49
N PRO A 167 8.08 -7.23 -20.79
CA PRO A 167 9.45 -7.74 -20.96
C PRO A 167 10.22 -7.07 -22.09
N GLU A 168 9.52 -6.74 -23.18
CA GLU A 168 10.14 -6.12 -24.39
C GLU A 168 10.77 -4.75 -24.11
N THR A 169 10.26 -4.04 -23.09
CA THR A 169 10.75 -2.72 -22.70
C THR A 169 11.42 -2.71 -21.32
N ALA A 170 11.57 -3.89 -20.68
CA ALA A 170 12.05 -4.04 -19.31
C ALA A 170 11.30 -3.13 -18.31
N ARG A 171 9.99 -3.00 -18.49
CA ARG A 171 9.12 -2.14 -17.65
C ARG A 171 8.14 -2.98 -16.85
N ILE A 172 7.74 -2.40 -15.76
CA ILE A 172 6.61 -2.84 -14.95
C ILE A 172 5.54 -1.76 -14.96
N ARG A 173 4.29 -2.18 -14.90
CA ARG A 173 3.13 -1.32 -14.87
C ARG A 173 2.22 -1.73 -13.73
N MET A 174 1.73 -0.77 -12.98
CA MET A 174 0.72 -0.96 -11.97
C MET A 174 -0.53 -0.19 -12.36
N VAL A 175 -1.70 -0.81 -12.24
CA VAL A 175 -2.99 -0.22 -12.61
C VAL A 175 -4.02 -0.50 -11.51
N ALA A 176 -4.77 0.52 -11.13
CA ALA A 176 -5.90 0.36 -10.22
C ALA A 176 -7.12 1.13 -10.72
N THR A 177 -8.31 0.61 -10.45
CA THR A 177 -9.58 1.28 -10.76
C THR A 177 -10.69 0.83 -9.82
N ASP A 178 -11.64 1.72 -9.55
CA ASP A 178 -12.89 1.42 -8.86
C ASP A 178 -14.12 1.52 -9.79
N GLY A 179 -13.88 1.69 -11.11
CA GLY A 179 -14.91 1.88 -12.13
C GLY A 179 -15.31 3.36 -12.34
N HIS A 180 -14.88 4.28 -11.48
CA HIS A 180 -15.14 5.71 -11.57
C HIS A 180 -13.87 6.52 -11.83
N ARG A 181 -12.73 5.97 -11.48
CA ARG A 181 -11.40 6.51 -11.72
C ARG A 181 -10.43 5.38 -12.02
N LEU A 182 -9.32 5.72 -12.62
CA LEU A 182 -8.23 4.80 -12.91
C LEU A 182 -6.90 5.50 -12.64
N ALA A 183 -5.94 4.76 -12.12
CA ALA A 183 -4.55 5.18 -12.01
C ALA A 183 -3.65 4.15 -12.68
N LEU A 184 -2.68 4.62 -13.43
CA LEU A 184 -1.66 3.82 -14.10
C LEU A 184 -0.30 4.47 -13.88
N VAL A 185 0.66 3.68 -13.43
CA VAL A 185 2.06 4.10 -13.33
C VAL A 185 2.93 3.03 -13.97
N GLU A 186 3.83 3.46 -14.86
CA GLU A 186 4.77 2.58 -15.55
C GLU A 186 6.20 3.04 -15.28
N ARG A 187 7.09 2.11 -14.93
CA ARG A 187 8.50 2.41 -14.62
C ARG A 187 9.41 1.36 -15.24
N ILE A 188 10.65 1.77 -15.51
CA ILE A 188 11.74 0.85 -15.88
C ILE A 188 12.08 0.04 -14.63
N ALA A 189 12.13 -1.27 -14.76
CA ALA A 189 12.39 -2.16 -13.63
C ALA A 189 13.85 -2.13 -13.15
N GLY A 190 14.78 -1.72 -14.01
CA GLY A 190 16.20 -1.68 -13.69
C GLY A 190 16.90 -3.05 -13.70
N SER A 191 16.14 -4.14 -13.86
CA SER A 191 16.64 -5.51 -13.93
C SER A 191 15.84 -6.34 -14.94
N ASP A 192 16.31 -7.56 -15.23
CA ASP A 192 15.57 -8.50 -16.06
C ASP A 192 14.29 -8.96 -15.32
N VAL A 193 13.14 -8.64 -15.92
CA VAL A 193 11.81 -8.97 -15.39
C VAL A 193 11.18 -10.20 -16.06
N ALA A 194 11.88 -10.86 -16.99
CA ALA A 194 11.34 -11.98 -17.77
C ALA A 194 10.92 -13.18 -16.90
N GLY A 195 11.49 -13.31 -15.70
CA GLY A 195 11.12 -14.37 -14.75
C GLY A 195 9.90 -14.06 -13.86
N LEU A 196 9.35 -12.86 -13.96
CA LEU A 196 8.24 -12.44 -13.13
C LEU A 196 6.91 -12.75 -13.82
N ALA A 197 5.95 -13.33 -13.10
CA ALA A 197 4.60 -13.53 -13.65
C ALA A 197 3.93 -12.18 -13.90
N SER A 198 3.21 -12.10 -15.01
CA SER A 198 2.48 -10.90 -15.45
C SER A 198 0.99 -11.11 -15.30
N GLY A 199 0.25 -10.04 -15.09
CA GLY A 199 -1.20 -10.09 -15.04
C GLY A 199 -1.74 -10.56 -13.70
N VAL A 200 -1.08 -10.22 -12.60
CA VAL A 200 -1.53 -10.56 -11.25
C VAL A 200 -2.17 -9.35 -10.55
N ILE A 201 -3.15 -9.62 -9.68
CA ILE A 201 -3.81 -8.59 -8.87
C ILE A 201 -3.29 -8.71 -7.44
N VAL A 202 -2.52 -7.71 -7.01
CA VAL A 202 -1.96 -7.65 -5.66
C VAL A 202 -2.94 -6.94 -4.73
N PRO A 203 -3.35 -7.55 -3.60
CA PRO A 203 -4.37 -6.99 -2.73
C PRO A 203 -3.91 -5.67 -2.11
N ARG A 204 -4.84 -4.72 -1.99
CA ARG A 204 -4.60 -3.40 -1.42
C ARG A 204 -3.98 -3.46 -0.01
N LYS A 205 -4.45 -4.37 0.86
CA LYS A 205 -3.89 -4.57 2.20
C LYS A 205 -2.41 -4.95 2.13
N GLY A 206 -2.07 -5.90 1.26
CA GLY A 206 -0.68 -6.33 1.07
C GLY A 206 0.22 -5.21 0.54
N LEU A 207 -0.28 -4.41 -0.41
CA LEU A 207 0.46 -3.26 -0.94
C LEU A 207 0.67 -2.15 0.09
N ALA A 208 -0.30 -1.92 0.98
CA ALA A 208 -0.13 -0.96 2.08
C ALA A 208 1.00 -1.40 3.03
N GLU A 209 1.07 -2.71 3.34
CA GLU A 209 2.15 -3.25 4.17
C GLU A 209 3.50 -3.25 3.43
N LEU A 210 3.48 -3.55 2.13
CA LEU A 210 4.68 -3.47 1.30
C LEU A 210 5.22 -2.04 1.26
N LYS A 211 4.35 -1.05 1.03
CA LYS A 211 4.77 0.36 1.06
C LYS A 211 5.39 0.74 2.41
N ARG A 212 4.74 0.35 3.52
CA ARG A 212 5.29 0.60 4.85
C ARG A 212 6.66 -0.06 5.05
N LEU A 213 6.81 -1.29 4.55
CA LEU A 213 8.08 -2.01 4.65
C LEU A 213 9.20 -1.32 3.86
N VAL A 214 8.94 -0.91 2.61
CA VAL A 214 9.96 -0.26 1.77
C VAL A 214 10.30 1.15 2.24
N ASP A 215 9.36 1.84 2.88
CA ASP A 215 9.60 3.16 3.47
C ASP A 215 10.34 3.08 4.82
N GLU A 216 10.23 1.96 5.56
CA GLU A 216 10.86 1.77 6.88
C GLU A 216 12.26 1.20 6.78
N VAL A 217 12.49 0.30 5.82
CA VAL A 217 13.77 -0.39 5.65
C VAL A 217 14.65 0.46 4.74
N ASP A 218 15.84 0.82 5.25
CA ASP A 218 16.89 1.53 4.50
C ASP A 218 17.58 0.56 3.51
N ALA A 219 16.79 0.02 2.57
CA ALA A 219 17.25 -0.87 1.52
C ALA A 219 16.97 -0.24 0.17
N ASP A 220 17.99 -0.14 -0.67
CA ASP A 220 17.88 0.40 -2.03
C ASP A 220 17.01 -0.48 -2.92
N GLU A 221 17.02 -1.79 -2.70
CA GLU A 221 16.34 -2.78 -3.53
C GLU A 221 15.50 -3.75 -2.69
N VAL A 222 14.43 -4.23 -3.31
CA VAL A 222 13.60 -5.34 -2.81
C VAL A 222 13.54 -6.44 -3.86
N GLU A 223 13.45 -7.68 -3.39
CA GLU A 223 13.21 -8.84 -4.25
C GLU A 223 11.73 -9.17 -4.24
N ILE A 224 11.12 -9.29 -5.42
CA ILE A 224 9.71 -9.65 -5.59
C ILE A 224 9.57 -10.89 -6.47
N GLY A 225 8.66 -11.76 -6.11
CA GLY A 225 8.30 -12.96 -6.89
C GLY A 225 6.83 -13.30 -6.76
N PHE A 226 6.31 -13.96 -7.81
CA PHE A 226 4.94 -14.47 -7.84
C PHE A 226 4.98 -15.98 -8.13
N GLU A 227 4.19 -16.75 -7.38
CA GLU A 227 4.05 -18.20 -7.61
C GLU A 227 2.65 -18.65 -7.22
N GLY A 228 1.95 -19.29 -8.18
CA GLY A 228 0.56 -19.68 -7.99
C GLY A 228 -0.30 -18.45 -7.67
N ASN A 229 -0.99 -18.49 -6.54
CA ASN A 229 -1.81 -17.40 -6.03
C ASN A 229 -1.12 -16.57 -4.92
N SER A 230 0.19 -16.58 -4.87
CA SER A 230 0.95 -15.89 -3.83
C SER A 230 2.01 -14.95 -4.41
N SER A 231 2.20 -13.83 -3.75
CA SER A 231 3.33 -12.91 -3.95
C SER A 231 4.23 -12.96 -2.74
N LEU A 232 5.55 -12.91 -2.98
CA LEU A 232 6.55 -12.82 -1.93
C LEU A 232 7.48 -11.64 -2.22
N VAL A 233 7.70 -10.82 -1.20
CA VAL A 233 8.65 -9.71 -1.25
C VAL A 233 9.66 -9.86 -0.12
N ARG A 234 10.96 -9.71 -0.44
CA ARG A 234 12.05 -9.68 0.53
C ARG A 234 12.70 -8.31 0.53
N SER A 235 12.91 -7.78 1.73
CA SER A 235 13.65 -6.55 1.97
C SER A 235 14.53 -6.75 3.20
N GLY A 236 15.84 -6.88 3.00
CA GLY A 236 16.77 -7.26 4.06
C GLY A 236 16.38 -8.57 4.75
N ASP A 237 16.26 -8.54 6.08
CA ASP A 237 15.86 -9.69 6.91
C ASP A 237 14.34 -9.88 7.02
N VAL A 238 13.53 -9.13 6.25
CA VAL A 238 12.07 -9.19 6.29
C VAL A 238 11.51 -9.79 5.02
N THR A 239 10.56 -10.69 5.19
CA THR A 239 9.78 -11.30 4.10
C THR A 239 8.31 -10.99 4.31
N LEU A 240 7.66 -10.44 3.28
CA LEU A 240 6.23 -10.21 3.20
C LEU A 240 5.64 -11.19 2.18
N VAL A 241 4.59 -11.89 2.56
CA VAL A 241 3.84 -12.80 1.69
C VAL A 241 2.43 -12.27 1.56
N MET A 242 1.90 -12.27 0.33
CA MET A 242 0.54 -11.80 0.07
C MET A 242 -0.17 -12.82 -0.81
N ARG A 243 -1.40 -13.15 -0.46
CA ARG A 243 -2.28 -13.93 -1.33
C ARG A 243 -2.81 -13.03 -2.44
N LEU A 244 -2.61 -13.41 -3.69
CA LEU A 244 -3.08 -12.67 -4.85
C LEU A 244 -4.61 -12.78 -4.97
N ILE A 245 -5.23 -11.75 -5.53
CA ILE A 245 -6.66 -11.78 -5.84
C ILE A 245 -6.87 -12.56 -7.12
N GLU A 246 -7.75 -13.58 -7.05
CA GLU A 246 -8.15 -14.39 -8.20
C GLU A 246 -9.17 -13.63 -9.05
N GLY A 247 -9.10 -13.78 -10.37
CA GLY A 247 -10.05 -13.19 -11.33
C GLY A 247 -9.36 -12.37 -12.41
N GLU A 248 -10.16 -11.86 -13.33
CA GLU A 248 -9.67 -11.03 -14.43
C GLU A 248 -9.77 -9.55 -14.07
N PHE A 249 -8.68 -8.81 -14.27
CA PHE A 249 -8.71 -7.36 -14.19
C PHE A 249 -9.36 -6.80 -15.46
N PRO A 250 -10.21 -5.75 -15.37
CA PRO A 250 -10.88 -5.17 -16.54
C PRO A 250 -9.88 -4.67 -17.60
N ASN A 251 -10.31 -4.65 -18.85
CA ASN A 251 -9.51 -4.05 -19.93
C ASN A 251 -9.45 -2.54 -19.75
N TYR A 252 -8.48 -2.10 -18.94
CA TYR A 252 -8.26 -0.71 -18.58
C TYR A 252 -7.84 0.19 -19.74
N GLN A 253 -7.23 -0.39 -20.79
CA GLN A 253 -6.77 0.36 -21.97
C GLN A 253 -7.92 1.01 -22.72
N GLN A 254 -9.15 0.48 -22.60
CA GLN A 254 -10.33 1.06 -23.23
C GLN A 254 -10.86 2.30 -22.51
N VAL A 255 -10.49 2.45 -21.22
CA VAL A 255 -10.93 3.57 -20.37
C VAL A 255 -10.06 4.80 -20.55
N ILE A 256 -8.79 4.61 -20.87
CA ILE A 256 -7.83 5.70 -21.09
C ILE A 256 -8.19 6.40 -22.41
N PRO A 257 -8.49 7.73 -22.39
CA PRO A 257 -8.82 8.47 -23.59
C PRO A 257 -7.70 8.38 -24.63
N LYS A 258 -8.00 7.93 -25.84
CA LYS A 258 -7.02 7.84 -26.93
C LYS A 258 -6.69 9.19 -27.54
N GLN A 259 -7.63 10.13 -27.49
CA GLN A 259 -7.50 11.49 -28.00
C GLN A 259 -8.19 12.46 -27.03
N CYS A 260 -7.47 13.50 -26.68
CA CYS A 260 -8.01 14.65 -25.95
C CYS A 260 -7.82 15.87 -26.88
N ASP A 261 -8.93 16.45 -27.30
CA ASP A 261 -8.91 17.57 -28.25
C ASP A 261 -8.55 18.90 -27.57
N GLN A 262 -8.76 18.96 -26.25
CA GLN A 262 -8.51 20.14 -25.41
C GLN A 262 -7.56 19.78 -24.28
N HIS A 263 -6.64 20.69 -23.98
CA HIS A 263 -5.65 20.51 -22.92
C HIS A 263 -5.57 21.76 -22.06
N LEU A 264 -5.45 21.56 -20.75
CA LEU A 264 -5.15 22.61 -19.78
C LEU A 264 -3.93 22.19 -18.97
N VAL A 265 -2.94 23.06 -18.90
CA VAL A 265 -1.77 22.88 -18.02
C VAL A 265 -1.89 23.90 -16.89
N LEU A 266 -1.73 23.43 -15.64
CA LEU A 266 -1.74 24.30 -14.48
C LEU A 266 -0.95 23.69 -13.32
N THR A 267 -0.62 24.57 -12.37
CA THR A 267 0.06 24.18 -11.14
C THR A 267 -0.84 23.27 -10.28
N ALA A 268 -0.38 22.05 -10.00
CA ALA A 268 -1.17 21.04 -9.30
C ALA A 268 -1.61 21.49 -7.90
N ASP A 269 -0.74 22.16 -7.13
CA ASP A 269 -1.06 22.65 -5.78
C ASP A 269 -2.13 23.74 -5.79
N VAL A 270 -2.14 24.60 -6.80
CA VAL A 270 -3.19 25.64 -6.95
C VAL A 270 -4.55 24.98 -7.15
N LEU A 271 -4.65 24.02 -8.08
CA LEU A 271 -5.89 23.27 -8.33
C LEU A 271 -6.31 22.46 -7.09
N LEU A 272 -5.36 21.78 -6.44
CA LEU A 272 -5.61 20.96 -5.26
C LEU A 272 -6.21 21.79 -4.11
N ARG A 273 -5.63 22.96 -3.83
CA ARG A 273 -6.12 23.85 -2.77
C ARG A 273 -7.48 24.45 -3.09
N ALA A 274 -7.72 24.85 -4.33
CA ALA A 274 -9.02 25.37 -4.77
C ALA A 274 -10.11 24.29 -4.66
N LEU A 275 -9.83 23.06 -5.13
CA LEU A 275 -10.75 21.93 -5.00
C LEU A 275 -11.05 21.60 -3.52
N ARG A 276 -10.05 21.64 -2.63
CA ARG A 276 -10.26 21.42 -1.19
C ARG A 276 -11.23 22.45 -0.60
N ARG A 277 -11.09 23.73 -0.94
CA ARG A 277 -11.98 24.79 -0.43
C ARG A 277 -13.39 24.63 -0.96
N VAL A 278 -13.55 24.47 -2.27
CA VAL A 278 -14.87 24.32 -2.90
C VAL A 278 -15.57 23.04 -2.43
N ALA A 279 -14.85 21.94 -2.24
CA ALA A 279 -15.42 20.68 -1.77
C ALA A 279 -16.03 20.73 -0.37
N LEU A 280 -15.70 21.74 0.46
CA LEU A 280 -16.26 21.87 1.82
C LEU A 280 -17.79 22.06 1.83
N LEU A 281 -18.36 22.61 0.77
CA LEU A 281 -19.80 22.80 0.62
C LEU A 281 -20.44 21.82 -0.38
N SER A 282 -19.73 20.76 -0.77
CA SER A 282 -20.29 19.69 -1.56
C SER A 282 -21.09 18.70 -0.69
N ALA A 283 -22.15 18.09 -1.25
CA ALA A 283 -22.95 17.12 -0.54
C ALA A 283 -22.11 15.88 -0.15
N GLU A 284 -22.25 15.38 1.08
CA GLU A 284 -21.44 14.28 1.62
C GLU A 284 -21.48 13.00 0.76
N HIS A 285 -22.64 12.69 0.18
CA HIS A 285 -22.81 11.46 -0.61
C HIS A 285 -22.23 11.56 -2.01
N SER A 286 -22.45 12.70 -2.71
CA SER A 286 -21.99 12.85 -4.10
C SER A 286 -20.61 13.47 -4.21
N ARG A 287 -20.24 14.33 -3.25
CA ARG A 287 -19.04 15.17 -3.29
C ARG A 287 -18.87 15.90 -4.63
N ALA A 288 -20.00 16.32 -5.19
CA ALA A 288 -20.06 16.88 -6.52
C ALA A 288 -19.43 18.27 -6.56
N VAL A 289 -18.53 18.45 -7.52
CA VAL A 289 -17.94 19.74 -7.87
C VAL A 289 -18.11 19.93 -9.36
N LYS A 290 -18.58 21.11 -9.78
CA LYS A 290 -18.65 21.54 -11.16
C LYS A 290 -17.35 22.23 -11.54
N VAL A 291 -16.80 21.86 -12.67
CA VAL A 291 -15.60 22.44 -13.28
C VAL A 291 -16.02 23.08 -14.59
N GLU A 292 -15.90 24.40 -14.69
CA GLU A 292 -16.20 25.17 -15.89
C GLU A 292 -14.93 25.81 -16.41
N LEU A 293 -14.55 25.44 -17.62
CA LEU A 293 -13.36 25.94 -18.30
C LEU A 293 -13.81 26.81 -19.47
N SER A 294 -13.30 28.02 -19.54
CA SER A 294 -13.50 28.97 -20.61
C SER A 294 -12.20 29.72 -20.90
N GLU A 295 -12.20 30.57 -21.92
CA GLU A 295 -11.01 31.35 -22.29
C GLU A 295 -10.45 32.11 -21.08
N GLY A 296 -9.22 31.85 -20.72
CA GLY A 296 -8.48 32.45 -19.61
C GLY A 296 -8.91 32.04 -18.20
N LYS A 297 -9.98 31.24 -18.04
CA LYS A 297 -10.61 31.00 -16.74
C LYS A 297 -11.00 29.55 -16.47
N LEU A 298 -10.73 29.09 -15.25
CA LEU A 298 -11.25 27.87 -14.67
C LEU A 298 -12.08 28.20 -13.44
N VAL A 299 -13.36 27.87 -13.46
CA VAL A 299 -14.27 28.07 -12.33
C VAL A 299 -14.62 26.74 -11.71
N LEU A 300 -14.38 26.61 -10.41
CA LEU A 300 -14.78 25.49 -9.58
C LEU A 300 -15.98 25.90 -8.74
N SER A 301 -17.04 25.10 -8.73
CA SER A 301 -18.21 25.40 -7.88
C SER A 301 -18.82 24.14 -7.29
N SER A 302 -19.41 24.30 -6.11
CA SER A 302 -20.23 23.27 -5.45
C SER A 302 -21.46 23.91 -4.85
N ARG A 303 -22.55 23.17 -4.79
CA ARG A 303 -23.82 23.63 -4.21
C ARG A 303 -24.52 22.49 -3.50
N THR A 304 -24.93 22.76 -2.28
CA THR A 304 -25.75 21.86 -1.48
C THR A 304 -26.87 22.65 -0.83
N PRO A 305 -28.14 22.26 -0.97
CA PRO A 305 -29.28 23.05 -0.47
C PRO A 305 -29.17 23.40 1.02
N ASP A 306 -28.64 22.47 1.84
CA ASP A 306 -28.59 22.63 3.29
C ASP A 306 -27.33 23.35 3.80
N LEU A 307 -26.26 23.46 2.98
CA LEU A 307 -24.99 24.04 3.39
C LEU A 307 -24.68 25.37 2.65
N GLY A 308 -25.25 25.57 1.46
CA GLY A 308 -24.98 26.75 0.63
C GLY A 308 -24.15 26.41 -0.62
N GLU A 309 -23.42 27.41 -1.10
CA GLU A 309 -22.61 27.30 -2.33
C GLU A 309 -21.23 27.87 -2.14
N ALA A 310 -20.27 27.27 -2.85
CA ALA A 310 -18.91 27.75 -2.95
C ALA A 310 -18.54 27.89 -4.42
N GLN A 311 -17.81 28.95 -4.73
CA GLN A 311 -17.23 29.15 -6.05
C GLN A 311 -15.83 29.72 -5.91
N GLU A 312 -14.94 29.26 -6.75
CA GLU A 312 -13.58 29.78 -6.86
C GLU A 312 -13.16 29.86 -8.32
N GLU A 313 -12.57 30.97 -8.71
CA GLU A 313 -12.05 31.24 -10.04
C GLU A 313 -10.53 31.23 -10.05
N LEU A 314 -9.95 30.56 -11.04
CA LEU A 314 -8.52 30.48 -11.28
C LEU A 314 -8.22 31.03 -12.67
N ASP A 315 -7.23 31.91 -12.77
CA ASP A 315 -6.70 32.35 -14.05
C ASP A 315 -5.85 31.23 -14.64
N VAL A 316 -6.13 30.87 -15.89
CA VAL A 316 -5.45 29.76 -16.60
C VAL A 316 -5.12 30.15 -18.03
N ASP A 317 -4.05 29.59 -18.58
CA ASP A 317 -3.71 29.74 -19.98
C ASP A 317 -4.50 28.72 -20.81
N TYR A 318 -5.70 29.11 -21.21
CA TYR A 318 -6.62 28.31 -22.00
C TYR A 318 -7.36 29.16 -23.01
N ALA A 319 -7.33 28.74 -24.27
CA ALA A 319 -8.02 29.42 -25.39
C ALA A 319 -8.92 28.47 -26.19
N GLY A 320 -9.29 27.32 -25.60
CA GLY A 320 -10.13 26.32 -26.23
C GLY A 320 -11.62 26.56 -26.07
N VAL A 321 -12.42 25.59 -26.46
CA VAL A 321 -13.88 25.62 -26.35
C VAL A 321 -14.32 25.56 -24.89
N SER A 322 -15.36 26.34 -24.52
CA SER A 322 -15.89 26.28 -23.16
C SER A 322 -16.46 24.90 -22.85
N ILE A 323 -16.08 24.35 -21.71
CA ILE A 323 -16.47 23.00 -21.24
C ILE A 323 -17.00 23.11 -19.82
N SER A 324 -18.06 22.35 -19.51
CA SER A 324 -18.62 22.22 -18.16
C SER A 324 -18.73 20.73 -17.82
N ILE A 325 -18.08 20.32 -16.72
CA ILE A 325 -17.98 18.91 -16.30
C ILE A 325 -18.23 18.81 -14.80
N GLY A 326 -19.04 17.82 -14.39
CA GLY A 326 -19.18 17.45 -12.98
C GLY A 326 -18.18 16.36 -12.58
N PHE A 327 -17.64 16.47 -11.37
CA PHE A 327 -16.75 15.45 -10.81
C PHE A 327 -17.05 15.18 -9.35
N ASN A 328 -16.69 13.99 -8.89
CA ASN A 328 -16.49 13.76 -7.48
C ASN A 328 -15.15 14.40 -7.05
N ALA A 329 -15.21 15.42 -6.21
CA ALA A 329 -14.05 16.17 -5.76
C ALA A 329 -12.97 15.28 -5.12
N ARG A 330 -13.38 14.22 -4.39
CA ARG A 330 -12.44 13.30 -3.76
C ARG A 330 -11.56 12.59 -4.79
N TYR A 331 -12.13 12.20 -5.93
CA TYR A 331 -11.36 11.51 -6.97
C TYR A 331 -10.27 12.40 -7.56
N LEU A 332 -10.59 13.69 -7.78
CA LEU A 332 -9.59 14.65 -8.23
C LEU A 332 -8.53 14.93 -7.17
N LEU A 333 -8.95 15.09 -5.90
CA LEU A 333 -8.04 15.33 -4.78
C LEU A 333 -7.08 14.16 -4.54
N ASP A 334 -7.59 12.92 -4.55
CA ASP A 334 -6.77 11.72 -4.38
C ASP A 334 -5.76 11.59 -5.52
N CYS A 335 -6.20 11.82 -6.76
CA CYS A 335 -5.36 11.78 -7.96
C CYS A 335 -4.22 12.82 -7.90
N LEU A 336 -4.56 14.09 -7.69
CA LEU A 336 -3.57 15.18 -7.64
C LEU A 336 -2.59 15.00 -6.48
N GLY A 337 -3.07 14.49 -5.34
CA GLY A 337 -2.23 14.18 -4.19
C GLY A 337 -1.24 13.06 -4.47
N ALA A 338 -1.68 12.00 -5.14
CA ALA A 338 -0.85 10.83 -5.45
C ALA A 338 0.17 11.09 -6.57
N LEU A 339 -0.17 11.93 -7.55
CA LEU A 339 0.76 12.30 -8.62
C LEU A 339 1.96 13.11 -8.10
N GLY A 340 1.79 13.91 -7.03
CA GLY A 340 2.87 14.66 -6.39
C GLY A 340 3.63 15.64 -7.32
N ALA A 341 3.04 15.97 -8.46
CA ALA A 341 3.66 16.78 -9.50
C ALA A 341 3.57 18.28 -9.22
N LYS A 342 4.50 19.05 -9.78
CA LYS A 342 4.41 20.52 -9.72
C LYS A 342 3.31 21.05 -10.64
N GLU A 343 3.28 20.52 -11.86
CA GLU A 343 2.31 20.86 -12.89
C GLU A 343 1.64 19.63 -13.44
N VAL A 344 0.36 19.73 -13.75
CA VAL A 344 -0.44 18.70 -14.37
C VAL A 344 -1.07 19.19 -15.67
N ARG A 345 -1.17 18.27 -16.62
CA ARG A 345 -1.93 18.45 -17.85
C ARG A 345 -3.24 17.69 -17.72
N LEU A 346 -4.35 18.40 -17.84
CA LEU A 346 -5.68 17.84 -17.95
C LEU A 346 -6.04 17.76 -19.44
N GLY A 347 -6.46 16.58 -19.90
CA GLY A 347 -6.92 16.34 -21.25
C GLY A 347 -8.42 16.09 -21.28
N PHE A 348 -9.14 16.84 -22.12
CA PHE A 348 -10.59 16.78 -22.25
C PHE A 348 -10.97 16.50 -23.71
N ARG A 349 -12.13 15.90 -23.90
CA ARG A 349 -12.77 15.80 -25.21
C ARG A 349 -14.08 16.59 -25.23
N ASP A 350 -14.95 16.27 -24.28
CA ASP A 350 -16.25 16.93 -24.07
C ASP A 350 -16.66 16.79 -22.59
N GLY A 351 -17.82 17.36 -22.24
CA GLY A 351 -18.31 17.31 -20.86
C GLY A 351 -18.84 15.96 -20.37
N GLY A 352 -18.92 14.96 -21.24
CA GLY A 352 -19.44 13.62 -20.93
C GLY A 352 -18.41 12.52 -20.97
N THR A 353 -17.17 12.79 -21.39
CA THR A 353 -16.09 11.82 -21.48
C THR A 353 -15.12 11.91 -20.29
N ALA A 354 -14.41 10.82 -20.02
CA ALA A 354 -13.41 10.77 -18.98
C ALA A 354 -12.30 11.83 -19.19
N VAL A 355 -11.82 12.41 -18.12
CA VAL A 355 -10.70 13.36 -18.12
C VAL A 355 -9.41 12.64 -17.79
N GLU A 356 -8.41 12.83 -18.63
CA GLU A 356 -7.05 12.34 -18.39
C GLU A 356 -6.26 13.41 -17.62
N ILE A 357 -5.50 12.98 -16.61
CA ILE A 357 -4.62 13.85 -15.81
C ILE A 357 -3.23 13.21 -15.82
N ARG A 358 -2.23 13.99 -16.24
CA ARG A 358 -0.82 13.56 -16.27
C ARG A 358 0.08 14.63 -15.68
N PRO A 359 1.16 14.26 -14.99
CA PRO A 359 2.25 15.18 -14.72
C PRO A 359 2.85 15.67 -16.05
N THR A 360 3.33 16.90 -16.09
CA THR A 360 4.00 17.45 -17.28
C THR A 360 5.39 16.86 -17.49
N ASP A 361 6.04 16.42 -16.42
CA ASP A 361 7.39 15.86 -16.37
C ASP A 361 7.44 14.32 -16.32
N ASP A 362 6.26 13.65 -16.19
CA ASP A 362 6.16 12.18 -16.13
C ASP A 362 4.98 11.66 -16.96
N LEU A 363 5.21 11.40 -18.23
CA LEU A 363 4.21 10.88 -19.15
C LEU A 363 3.85 9.40 -18.91
N ALA A 364 4.63 8.70 -18.10
CA ALA A 364 4.40 7.30 -17.75
C ALA A 364 3.43 7.11 -16.57
N SER A 365 3.01 8.20 -15.95
CA SER A 365 1.94 8.23 -14.94
C SER A 365 0.67 8.85 -15.54
N VAL A 366 -0.45 8.15 -15.35
CA VAL A 366 -1.77 8.52 -15.89
C VAL A 366 -2.82 8.34 -14.82
N ALA A 367 -3.62 9.35 -14.61
CA ALA A 367 -4.90 9.20 -13.92
C ALA A 367 -6.05 9.54 -14.85
N VAL A 368 -7.15 8.82 -14.71
CA VAL A 368 -8.40 9.05 -15.44
C VAL A 368 -9.52 9.21 -14.42
N VAL A 369 -10.35 10.23 -14.59
CA VAL A 369 -11.51 10.46 -13.72
C VAL A 369 -12.76 10.56 -14.60
N MET A 370 -13.75 9.73 -14.28
CA MET A 370 -15.03 9.74 -14.98
C MET A 370 -15.86 10.95 -14.56
N PRO A 371 -16.54 11.62 -15.51
CA PRO A 371 -17.47 12.68 -15.18
C PRO A 371 -18.69 12.12 -14.47
N MET A 372 -19.35 12.96 -13.69
CA MET A 372 -20.63 12.66 -13.08
C MET A 372 -21.71 13.65 -13.53
N ARG A 373 -22.96 13.21 -13.56
CA ARG A 373 -24.10 14.11 -13.79
C ARG A 373 -24.33 14.96 -12.53
N LEU A 374 -24.45 16.25 -12.74
CA LEU A 374 -24.76 17.25 -11.69
C LEU A 374 -26.26 17.39 -11.52
#